data_dc554b71c6c5b2ed75d2b22f740d0287
#
_entry.id   dc554b71c6c5b2ed75d2b22f740d0287
#
_cell.length_a   1.000
_cell.length_b   1.000
_cell.length_c   1.000
_cell.angle_alpha   90.00
_cell.angle_beta   90.00
_cell.angle_gamma   90.00
#
_symmetry.space_group_name_H-M   'P 1'
#
loop_
_entity.id
_entity.type
_entity.pdbx_description
1 polymer ?
#
loop_
_entity_poly.entity_id
_entity_poly.type
_entity_poly.pdbx_seq_one_letter_code
_entity_poly.pdbx_strand_id
1 'polypeptide(L)'
;VSFIQPGAFDRAQPEAAPPRSLEAALALGMSDTHVFVARLADRVAPARPMDLADAAHFLCLLHGRYPGLIDYAATRSADPQVGKWLARACEAFVGERALLTKLTVAAGPITSTPGQDKCTPAIINLRGALNALSQSDRQGCALGAAFALVLDWHIIRDVLDVIAQRTGLEPRPSTLPSREETLELAAMIGSDRSIGRAMGFGASQMLVQHRSFWDMLADRAEARRQQDGL
;
A
#
# COMPACT_ATOMS: atom_id res chain seq x y z
N VAL A 1 -15.31 -24.51 -45.90
CA VAL A 1 -15.21 -24.75 -44.45
C VAL A 1 -13.87 -24.21 -44.05
N SER A 2 -13.85 -22.94 -43.55
CA SER A 2 -12.63 -22.26 -43.06
C SER A 2 -12.36 -22.68 -41.64
N PHE A 3 -11.19 -23.25 -41.40
CA PHE A 3 -10.69 -23.53 -40.05
C PHE A 3 -10.14 -22.22 -39.45
N ILE A 4 -10.78 -21.76 -38.37
CA ILE A 4 -10.27 -20.69 -37.52
C ILE A 4 -9.15 -21.30 -36.65
N GLN A 5 -7.92 -20.81 -36.83
CA GLN A 5 -6.81 -21.17 -35.94
C GLN A 5 -7.05 -20.48 -34.57
N PRO A 6 -6.85 -21.17 -33.44
CA PRO A 6 -6.89 -20.54 -32.12
C PRO A 6 -5.70 -19.61 -31.98
N GLY A 7 -5.99 -18.38 -31.56
CA GLY A 7 -5.01 -17.33 -31.33
C GLY A 7 -3.90 -17.76 -30.38
N ALA A 8 -2.70 -17.24 -30.67
CA ALA A 8 -1.50 -17.41 -29.88
C ALA A 8 -1.79 -16.97 -28.42
N PHE A 9 -1.64 -17.91 -27.50
CA PHE A 9 -1.58 -17.60 -26.07
C PHE A 9 -0.42 -16.61 -25.86
N ASP A 10 -0.77 -15.44 -25.37
CA ASP A 10 0.14 -14.41 -24.90
C ASP A 10 1.18 -15.07 -24.00
N ARG A 11 2.45 -15.06 -24.43
CA ARG A 11 3.55 -15.58 -23.62
C ARG A 11 3.67 -14.67 -22.43
N ALA A 12 3.19 -15.12 -21.27
CA ALA A 12 3.48 -14.50 -19.99
C ALA A 12 4.98 -14.19 -19.93
N GLN A 13 5.31 -12.92 -19.77
CA GLN A 13 6.71 -12.51 -19.56
C GLN A 13 7.25 -13.32 -18.37
N PRO A 14 8.49 -13.83 -18.42
CA PRO A 14 9.04 -14.55 -17.29
C PRO A 14 9.00 -13.67 -16.06
N GLU A 15 8.23 -14.11 -15.07
CA GLU A 15 8.10 -13.43 -13.78
C GLU A 15 9.50 -13.27 -13.20
N ALA A 16 9.94 -12.02 -13.00
CA ALA A 16 11.26 -11.72 -12.49
C ALA A 16 11.46 -12.45 -11.16
N ALA A 17 12.63 -13.04 -10.95
CA ALA A 17 12.94 -13.74 -9.72
C ALA A 17 12.69 -12.81 -8.51
N PRO A 18 12.03 -13.30 -7.43
CA PRO A 18 11.69 -12.46 -6.30
C PRO A 18 12.94 -11.85 -5.67
N PRO A 19 12.85 -10.59 -5.19
CA PRO A 19 13.98 -9.89 -4.58
C PRO A 19 14.51 -10.65 -3.35
N ARG A 20 15.83 -10.62 -3.19
CA ARG A 20 16.52 -11.39 -2.15
C ARG A 20 16.68 -10.65 -0.82
N SER A 21 16.28 -9.37 -0.77
CA SER A 21 16.33 -8.53 0.43
C SER A 21 15.21 -7.49 0.39
N LEU A 22 14.96 -6.84 1.55
CA LEU A 22 14.05 -5.71 1.64
C LEU A 22 14.47 -4.57 0.70
N GLU A 23 15.74 -4.18 0.70
CA GLU A 23 16.27 -3.10 -0.15
C GLU A 23 16.03 -3.37 -1.63
N ALA A 24 16.28 -4.61 -2.08
CA ALA A 24 16.01 -5.01 -3.45
C ALA A 24 14.51 -4.93 -3.79
N ALA A 25 13.62 -5.22 -2.83
CA ALA A 25 12.18 -5.07 -3.02
C ALA A 25 11.78 -3.59 -3.13
N LEU A 26 12.31 -2.72 -2.28
CA LEU A 26 12.05 -1.28 -2.32
C LEU A 26 12.53 -0.64 -3.62
N ALA A 27 13.66 -1.11 -4.15
CA ALA A 27 14.23 -0.63 -5.42
C ALA A 27 13.36 -0.94 -6.65
N LEU A 28 12.44 -1.92 -6.55
CA LEU A 28 11.47 -2.21 -7.62
C LEU A 28 10.35 -1.17 -7.74
N GLY A 29 10.20 -0.31 -6.75
CA GLY A 29 9.32 0.84 -6.74
C GLY A 29 8.35 0.84 -5.55
N MET A 30 8.41 1.92 -4.81
CA MET A 30 7.46 2.30 -3.77
C MET A 30 6.38 3.23 -4.38
N SER A 31 5.43 3.66 -3.58
CA SER A 31 4.33 4.54 -4.03
C SER A 31 4.82 5.87 -4.64
N ASP A 32 5.99 6.38 -4.25
CA ASP A 32 6.60 7.60 -4.81
C ASP A 32 6.95 7.50 -6.31
N THR A 33 7.19 6.28 -6.81
CA THR A 33 7.45 6.06 -8.25
C THR A 33 6.18 6.07 -9.11
N HIS A 34 5.01 6.12 -8.48
CA HIS A 34 3.73 6.09 -9.19
C HIS A 34 3.26 7.50 -9.55
N VAL A 35 3.08 7.76 -10.86
CA VAL A 35 2.70 9.09 -11.37
C VAL A 35 1.41 9.63 -10.74
N PHE A 36 0.43 8.76 -10.47
CA PHE A 36 -0.81 9.17 -9.83
C PHE A 36 -0.59 9.65 -8.39
N VAL A 37 0.28 8.98 -7.63
CA VAL A 37 0.63 9.37 -6.26
C VAL A 37 1.35 10.71 -6.26
N ALA A 38 2.33 10.91 -7.13
CA ALA A 38 3.01 12.19 -7.29
C ALA A 38 2.02 13.34 -7.55
N ARG A 39 1.00 13.09 -8.38
CA ARG A 39 -0.06 14.07 -8.66
C ARG A 39 -0.97 14.32 -7.45
N LEU A 40 -1.29 13.28 -6.66
CA LEU A 40 -2.10 13.43 -5.45
C LEU A 40 -1.36 14.20 -4.35
N ALA A 41 -0.05 14.00 -4.24
CA ALA A 41 0.82 14.64 -3.26
C ALA A 41 1.24 16.08 -3.65
N ASP A 42 0.92 16.52 -4.88
CA ASP A 42 1.29 17.85 -5.36
C ASP A 42 0.50 18.95 -4.62
N ARG A 43 1.24 19.81 -3.92
CA ARG A 43 0.68 20.93 -3.15
C ARG A 43 0.49 22.19 -4.00
N VAL A 44 1.16 22.28 -5.14
CA VAL A 44 1.16 23.45 -6.04
C VAL A 44 0.08 23.31 -7.12
N ALA A 45 0.03 22.14 -7.78
CA ALA A 45 -0.98 21.81 -8.79
C ALA A 45 -1.89 20.69 -8.26
N PRO A 46 -2.85 21.02 -7.41
CA PRO A 46 -3.59 20.03 -6.66
C PRO A 46 -4.45 19.13 -7.55
N ALA A 47 -4.48 17.85 -7.20
CA ALA A 47 -5.39 16.87 -7.79
C ALA A 47 -6.87 17.28 -7.60
N ARG A 48 -7.74 16.73 -8.43
CA ARG A 48 -9.19 16.96 -8.33
C ARG A 48 -9.72 16.48 -6.97
N PRO A 49 -10.67 17.21 -6.35
CA PRO A 49 -11.24 16.80 -5.05
C PRO A 49 -11.77 15.37 -5.04
N MET A 50 -12.36 14.90 -6.14
CA MET A 50 -12.87 13.53 -6.25
C MET A 50 -11.75 12.47 -6.26
N ASP A 51 -10.58 12.79 -6.83
CA ASP A 51 -9.43 11.88 -6.84
C ASP A 51 -8.85 11.73 -5.41
N LEU A 52 -8.81 12.84 -4.66
CA LEU A 52 -8.39 12.86 -3.25
C LEU A 52 -9.40 12.13 -2.34
N ALA A 53 -10.70 12.32 -2.57
CA ALA A 53 -11.74 11.62 -1.84
C ALA A 53 -11.67 10.10 -2.06
N ASP A 54 -11.49 9.66 -3.32
CA ASP A 54 -11.30 8.23 -3.61
C ASP A 54 -10.08 7.68 -2.89
N ALA A 55 -8.95 8.38 -2.90
CA ALA A 55 -7.74 7.93 -2.20
C ALA A 55 -8.01 7.75 -0.69
N ALA A 56 -8.68 8.72 -0.02
CA ALA A 56 -9.03 8.60 1.39
C ALA A 56 -9.93 7.40 1.66
N HIS A 57 -11.00 7.25 0.91
CA HIS A 57 -11.98 6.18 1.11
C HIS A 57 -11.39 4.80 0.86
N PHE A 58 -10.68 4.61 -0.25
CA PHE A 58 -10.17 3.31 -0.62
C PHE A 58 -8.93 2.92 0.20
N LEU A 59 -8.09 3.86 0.66
CA LEU A 59 -7.06 3.59 1.67
C LEU A 59 -7.69 3.16 2.99
N CYS A 60 -8.79 3.79 3.40
CA CYS A 60 -9.52 3.39 4.60
C CYS A 60 -10.13 1.99 4.46
N LEU A 61 -10.66 1.64 3.30
CA LEU A 61 -11.16 0.28 3.04
C LEU A 61 -10.03 -0.77 3.04
N LEU A 62 -8.83 -0.41 2.55
CA LEU A 62 -7.70 -1.32 2.46
C LEU A 62 -7.01 -1.52 3.81
N HIS A 63 -6.73 -0.42 4.54
CA HIS A 63 -5.87 -0.42 5.74
C HIS A 63 -6.56 0.01 7.04
N GLY A 64 -7.80 0.51 6.97
CA GLY A 64 -8.51 1.04 8.15
C GLY A 64 -9.00 -0.02 9.14
N ARG A 65 -8.96 -1.31 8.79
CA ARG A 65 -9.42 -2.38 9.68
C ARG A 65 -8.36 -2.80 10.69
N TYR A 66 -8.83 -3.20 11.87
CA TYR A 66 -8.04 -3.86 12.91
C TYR A 66 -8.58 -5.30 13.11
N PRO A 67 -7.71 -6.32 13.29
CA PRO A 67 -6.28 -6.27 13.06
C PRO A 67 -5.93 -6.17 11.57
N GLY A 68 -4.80 -5.50 11.27
CA GLY A 68 -4.23 -5.41 9.93
C GLY A 68 -2.88 -6.12 9.82
N LEU A 69 -2.15 -5.87 8.72
CA LEU A 69 -0.91 -6.57 8.41
C LEU A 69 0.14 -6.46 9.52
N ILE A 70 0.38 -5.25 10.05
CA ILE A 70 1.38 -5.02 11.11
C ILE A 70 0.98 -5.73 12.39
N ASP A 71 -0.31 -5.70 12.74
CA ASP A 71 -0.84 -6.32 13.96
C ASP A 71 -0.65 -7.85 13.91
N TYR A 72 -0.91 -8.48 12.76
CA TYR A 72 -0.64 -9.91 12.58
C TYR A 72 0.86 -10.23 12.59
N ALA A 73 1.70 -9.40 11.97
CA ALA A 73 3.15 -9.61 12.03
C ALA A 73 3.67 -9.58 13.47
N ALA A 74 3.09 -8.71 14.32
CA ALA A 74 3.46 -8.61 15.73
C ALA A 74 3.17 -9.89 16.52
N THR A 75 2.13 -10.65 16.18
CA THR A 75 1.81 -11.92 16.86
C THR A 75 2.75 -13.07 16.49
N ARG A 76 3.58 -12.90 15.45
CA ARG A 76 4.41 -13.98 14.87
C ARG A 76 5.90 -13.81 15.12
N SER A 77 6.34 -12.71 15.70
CA SER A 77 7.76 -12.46 15.97
C SER A 77 8.12 -12.86 17.39
N ALA A 78 9.15 -13.71 17.52
CA ALA A 78 9.75 -14.07 18.79
C ALA A 78 11.02 -13.25 19.12
N ASP A 79 11.55 -12.49 18.17
CA ASP A 79 12.74 -11.67 18.37
C ASP A 79 12.38 -10.41 19.18
N PRO A 80 13.09 -10.11 20.30
CA PRO A 80 12.75 -8.98 21.16
C PRO A 80 12.94 -7.60 20.49
N GLN A 81 13.90 -7.45 19.57
CA GLN A 81 14.13 -6.17 18.88
C GLN A 81 13.05 -5.94 17.84
N VAL A 82 12.72 -6.97 17.07
CA VAL A 82 11.58 -6.94 16.14
C VAL A 82 10.28 -6.69 16.90
N GLY A 83 10.09 -7.33 18.05
CA GLY A 83 8.92 -7.12 18.91
C GLY A 83 8.75 -5.67 19.35
N LYS A 84 9.84 -4.99 19.74
CA LYS A 84 9.80 -3.56 20.10
C LYS A 84 9.43 -2.68 18.92
N TRP A 85 10.02 -2.93 17.75
CA TRP A 85 9.70 -2.20 16.53
C TRP A 85 8.23 -2.39 16.12
N LEU A 86 7.74 -3.64 16.12
CA LEU A 86 6.35 -3.97 15.80
C LEU A 86 5.37 -3.35 16.77
N ALA A 87 5.66 -3.34 18.08
CA ALA A 87 4.80 -2.70 19.08
C ALA A 87 4.64 -1.19 18.78
N ARG A 88 5.73 -0.49 18.49
CA ARG A 88 5.71 0.93 18.11
C ARG A 88 4.96 1.16 16.79
N ALA A 89 5.19 0.30 15.80
CA ALA A 89 4.51 0.38 14.52
C ALA A 89 3.00 0.16 14.66
N CYS A 90 2.57 -0.81 15.49
CA CYS A 90 1.16 -1.06 15.80
C CYS A 90 0.51 0.16 16.48
N GLU A 91 1.16 0.72 17.51
CA GLU A 91 0.67 1.90 18.22
C GLU A 91 0.52 3.11 17.28
N ALA A 92 1.55 3.39 16.48
CA ALA A 92 1.51 4.46 15.50
C ALA A 92 0.39 4.26 14.47
N PHE A 93 0.19 3.02 14.00
CA PHE A 93 -0.83 2.70 13.01
C PHE A 93 -2.27 2.85 13.53
N VAL A 94 -2.48 2.81 14.84
CA VAL A 94 -3.78 3.22 15.44
C VAL A 94 -4.09 4.68 15.09
N GLY A 95 -3.09 5.57 15.20
CA GLY A 95 -3.21 6.98 14.81
C GLY A 95 -3.49 7.16 13.31
N GLU A 96 -2.80 6.39 12.47
CA GLU A 96 -3.00 6.43 11.01
C GLU A 96 -4.40 5.95 10.61
N ARG A 97 -4.93 4.89 11.22
CA ARG A 97 -6.32 4.43 11.00
C ARG A 97 -7.35 5.47 11.45
N ALA A 98 -7.10 6.13 12.58
CA ALA A 98 -7.97 7.21 13.05
C ALA A 98 -7.94 8.41 12.09
N LEU A 99 -6.78 8.74 11.52
CA LEU A 99 -6.66 9.75 10.48
C LEU A 99 -7.45 9.37 9.23
N LEU A 100 -7.29 8.15 8.71
CA LEU A 100 -8.06 7.67 7.55
C LEU A 100 -9.57 7.83 7.77
N THR A 101 -10.07 7.45 8.94
CA THR A 101 -11.50 7.61 9.28
C THR A 101 -11.93 9.07 9.26
N LYS A 102 -11.13 9.98 9.83
CA LYS A 102 -11.44 11.42 9.82
C LYS A 102 -11.45 11.98 8.40
N LEU A 103 -10.47 11.58 7.57
CA LEU A 103 -10.36 12.01 6.19
C LEU A 103 -11.54 11.54 5.34
N THR A 104 -12.03 10.30 5.52
CA THR A 104 -13.22 9.81 4.81
C THR A 104 -14.46 10.60 5.16
N VAL A 105 -14.63 10.96 6.44
CA VAL A 105 -15.76 11.79 6.88
C VAL A 105 -15.67 13.20 6.29
N ALA A 106 -14.47 13.80 6.32
CA ALA A 106 -14.25 15.16 5.84
C ALA A 106 -14.32 15.27 4.30
N ALA A 107 -13.91 14.22 3.59
CA ALA A 107 -14.01 14.16 2.13
C ALA A 107 -15.46 13.97 1.63
N GLY A 108 -16.39 13.61 2.51
CA GLY A 108 -17.78 13.34 2.17
C GLY A 108 -17.98 11.98 1.46
N PRO A 109 -19.18 11.69 0.98
CA PRO A 109 -19.50 10.39 0.39
C PRO A 109 -18.77 10.19 -0.95
N ILE A 110 -18.45 8.93 -1.27
CA ILE A 110 -17.94 8.57 -2.59
C ILE A 110 -19.00 8.88 -3.64
N THR A 111 -18.61 9.63 -4.67
CA THR A 111 -19.52 9.94 -5.79
C THR A 111 -19.75 8.70 -6.64
N SER A 112 -21.03 8.44 -6.99
CA SER A 112 -21.40 7.38 -7.93
C SER A 112 -20.99 7.80 -9.33
N THR A 113 -19.78 7.43 -9.74
CA THR A 113 -19.17 7.73 -11.03
C THR A 113 -18.62 6.46 -11.67
N PRO A 114 -18.33 6.46 -13.00
CA PRO A 114 -17.82 5.30 -13.70
C PRO A 114 -16.66 4.61 -12.97
N GLY A 115 -16.66 3.29 -12.98
CA GLY A 115 -15.63 2.45 -12.37
C GLY A 115 -15.77 2.20 -10.86
N GLN A 116 -16.74 2.81 -10.16
CA GLN A 116 -16.93 2.59 -8.73
C GLN A 116 -17.29 1.13 -8.40
N ASP A 117 -18.11 0.53 -9.22
CA ASP A 117 -18.57 -0.87 -9.09
C ASP A 117 -17.40 -1.87 -9.11
N LYS A 118 -16.32 -1.56 -9.81
CA LYS A 118 -15.11 -2.38 -9.92
C LYS A 118 -14.13 -2.17 -8.75
N CYS A 119 -14.13 -0.99 -8.14
CA CYS A 119 -13.17 -0.64 -7.10
C CYS A 119 -13.37 -1.45 -5.81
N THR A 120 -14.59 -1.58 -5.31
CA THR A 120 -14.83 -2.29 -4.05
C THR A 120 -14.42 -3.76 -4.09
N PRO A 121 -14.78 -4.56 -5.13
CA PRO A 121 -14.25 -5.92 -5.26
C PRO A 121 -12.73 -5.98 -5.38
N ALA A 122 -12.12 -5.06 -6.13
CA ALA A 122 -10.67 -4.99 -6.26
C ALA A 122 -9.99 -4.78 -4.90
N ILE A 123 -10.46 -3.83 -4.10
CA ILE A 123 -9.94 -3.59 -2.74
C ILE A 123 -10.10 -4.81 -1.83
N ILE A 124 -11.22 -5.52 -1.93
CA ILE A 124 -11.43 -6.75 -1.14
C ILE A 124 -10.37 -7.79 -1.51
N ASN A 125 -10.06 -7.95 -2.79
CA ASN A 125 -9.02 -8.87 -3.27
C ASN A 125 -7.62 -8.44 -2.80
N LEU A 126 -7.26 -7.15 -2.93
CA LEU A 126 -5.99 -6.61 -2.43
C LEU A 126 -5.83 -6.85 -0.92
N ARG A 127 -6.88 -6.59 -0.15
CA ARG A 127 -6.88 -6.86 1.29
C ARG A 127 -6.74 -8.36 1.59
N GLY A 128 -7.39 -9.22 0.81
CA GLY A 128 -7.22 -10.68 0.91
C GLY A 128 -5.76 -11.10 0.72
N ALA A 129 -5.07 -10.54 -0.29
CA ALA A 129 -3.66 -10.77 -0.54
C ALA A 129 -2.77 -10.29 0.62
N LEU A 130 -3.02 -9.08 1.15
CA LEU A 130 -2.29 -8.56 2.32
C LEU A 130 -2.51 -9.44 3.57
N ASN A 131 -3.72 -9.93 3.79
CA ASN A 131 -4.01 -10.85 4.89
C ASN A 131 -3.25 -12.18 4.73
N ALA A 132 -3.19 -12.72 3.51
CA ALA A 132 -2.42 -13.94 3.24
C ALA A 132 -0.92 -13.74 3.51
N LEU A 133 -0.35 -12.59 3.16
CA LEU A 133 1.04 -12.24 3.49
C LEU A 133 1.28 -12.20 5.00
N SER A 134 0.37 -11.57 5.75
CA SER A 134 0.47 -11.41 7.20
C SER A 134 0.37 -12.74 7.95
N GLN A 135 -0.28 -13.72 7.33
CA GLN A 135 -0.47 -15.07 7.89
C GLN A 135 0.49 -16.12 7.32
N SER A 136 1.47 -15.71 6.52
CA SER A 136 2.46 -16.60 5.93
C SER A 136 3.27 -17.33 7.00
N ASP A 137 3.41 -18.65 6.87
CA ASP A 137 4.25 -19.46 7.76
C ASP A 137 5.76 -19.36 7.46
N ARG A 138 6.12 -18.68 6.35
CA ARG A 138 7.53 -18.45 6.01
C ARG A 138 8.09 -17.38 6.93
N GLN A 139 9.05 -17.79 7.77
CA GLN A 139 9.73 -16.89 8.71
C GLN A 139 10.34 -15.70 7.96
N GLY A 140 9.99 -14.49 8.37
CA GLY A 140 10.42 -13.24 7.73
C GLY A 140 9.43 -12.66 6.70
N CYS A 141 8.52 -13.44 6.12
CA CYS A 141 7.60 -12.95 5.08
C CYS A 141 6.67 -11.85 5.61
N ALA A 142 5.92 -12.13 6.69
CA ALA A 142 5.03 -11.15 7.30
C ALA A 142 5.78 -9.90 7.80
N LEU A 143 7.00 -10.09 8.34
CA LEU A 143 7.86 -9.01 8.80
C LEU A 143 8.31 -8.12 7.63
N GLY A 144 8.74 -8.72 6.52
CA GLY A 144 9.13 -7.98 5.32
C GLY A 144 7.97 -7.16 4.75
N ALA A 145 6.77 -7.72 4.74
CA ALA A 145 5.57 -6.99 4.33
C ALA A 145 5.25 -5.83 5.30
N ALA A 146 5.43 -6.02 6.62
CA ALA A 146 5.23 -4.96 7.62
C ALA A 146 6.25 -3.84 7.48
N PHE A 147 7.54 -4.16 7.26
CA PHE A 147 8.58 -3.15 6.98
C PHE A 147 8.26 -2.33 5.73
N ALA A 148 7.92 -3.01 4.64
CA ALA A 148 7.56 -2.34 3.40
C ALA A 148 6.32 -1.46 3.54
N LEU A 149 5.30 -1.91 4.29
CA LEU A 149 4.12 -1.11 4.57
C LEU A 149 4.47 0.17 5.34
N VAL A 150 5.28 0.09 6.40
CA VAL A 150 5.68 1.27 7.18
C VAL A 150 6.49 2.24 6.32
N LEU A 151 7.44 1.73 5.54
CA LEU A 151 8.27 2.55 4.66
C LEU A 151 7.46 3.25 3.57
N ASP A 152 6.54 2.54 2.94
CA ASP A 152 5.67 3.08 1.89
C ASP A 152 4.60 4.02 2.48
N TRP A 153 4.22 3.82 3.75
CA TRP A 153 3.25 4.67 4.44
C TRP A 153 3.76 6.10 4.66
N HIS A 154 5.07 6.30 4.80
CA HIS A 154 5.63 7.65 4.85
C HIS A 154 5.31 8.44 3.58
N ILE A 155 5.33 7.78 2.42
CA ILE A 155 4.96 8.38 1.12
C ILE A 155 3.45 8.59 1.04
N ILE A 156 2.67 7.57 1.42
CA ILE A 156 1.20 7.65 1.47
C ILE A 156 0.77 8.79 2.38
N ARG A 157 1.51 9.03 3.48
CA ARG A 157 1.22 10.10 4.42
C ARG A 157 1.28 11.48 3.78
N ASP A 158 2.16 11.73 2.82
CA ASP A 158 2.18 13.00 2.07
C ASP A 158 0.86 13.23 1.33
N VAL A 159 0.28 12.17 0.73
CA VAL A 159 -1.05 12.24 0.12
C VAL A 159 -2.14 12.53 1.16
N LEU A 160 -2.11 11.83 2.30
CA LEU A 160 -3.09 12.03 3.37
C LEU A 160 -3.01 13.45 3.97
N ASP A 161 -1.82 14.01 4.08
CA ASP A 161 -1.61 15.39 4.55
C ASP A 161 -2.15 16.43 3.55
N VAL A 162 -2.04 16.18 2.24
CA VAL A 162 -2.70 17.00 1.20
C VAL A 162 -4.21 16.93 1.35
N ILE A 163 -4.78 15.73 1.55
CA ILE A 163 -6.22 15.56 1.76
C ILE A 163 -6.66 16.31 3.02
N ALA A 164 -5.92 16.18 4.13
CA ALA A 164 -6.20 16.86 5.38
C ALA A 164 -6.22 18.38 5.20
N GLN A 165 -5.20 18.94 4.57
CA GLN A 165 -5.12 20.36 4.28
C GLN A 165 -6.32 20.86 3.46
N ARG A 166 -6.74 20.07 2.45
CA ARG A 166 -7.86 20.41 1.57
C ARG A 166 -9.23 20.32 2.26
N THR A 167 -9.33 19.49 3.28
CA THR A 167 -10.56 19.31 4.06
C THR A 167 -10.58 20.13 5.35
N GLY A 168 -9.56 20.97 5.58
CA GLY A 168 -9.46 21.80 6.78
C GLY A 168 -9.14 21.03 8.07
N LEU A 169 -8.56 19.84 7.94
CA LEU A 169 -8.09 19.04 9.07
C LEU A 169 -6.61 19.30 9.35
N GLU A 170 -6.26 19.34 10.64
CA GLU A 170 -4.88 19.38 11.10
C GLU A 170 -4.49 18.01 11.66
N PRO A 171 -3.81 17.15 10.85
CA PRO A 171 -3.39 15.84 11.31
C PRO A 171 -2.21 15.95 12.28
N ARG A 172 -2.17 15.08 13.28
CA ARG A 172 -0.98 14.94 14.12
C ARG A 172 0.17 14.39 13.28
N PRO A 173 1.42 14.75 13.58
CA PRO A 173 2.58 14.12 12.98
C PRO A 173 2.53 12.59 13.13
N SER A 174 3.00 11.87 12.13
CA SER A 174 3.14 10.42 12.20
C SER A 174 4.19 10.04 13.24
N THR A 175 3.91 8.99 14.01
CA THR A 175 4.83 8.42 15.00
C THR A 175 5.37 7.04 14.56
N LEU A 176 5.21 6.71 13.29
CA LEU A 176 5.75 5.48 12.70
C LEU A 176 7.28 5.41 12.88
N PRO A 177 7.84 4.21 13.04
CA PRO A 177 9.29 4.02 13.02
C PRO A 177 9.91 4.68 11.79
N SER A 178 11.07 5.30 11.96
CA SER A 178 11.74 6.00 10.87
C SER A 178 12.20 5.03 9.77
N ARG A 179 12.46 5.58 8.58
CA ARG A 179 13.03 4.82 7.47
C ARG A 179 14.38 4.20 7.86
N GLU A 180 15.25 4.99 8.49
CA GLU A 180 16.58 4.57 8.90
C GLU A 180 16.52 3.40 9.88
N GLU A 181 15.79 3.56 11.00
CA GLU A 181 15.60 2.52 11.99
C GLU A 181 15.03 1.22 11.38
N THR A 182 14.07 1.35 10.47
CA THR A 182 13.44 0.20 9.81
C THR A 182 14.43 -0.55 8.92
N LEU A 183 15.25 0.17 8.15
CA LEU A 183 16.26 -0.43 7.27
C LEU A 183 17.40 -1.07 8.06
N GLU A 184 17.87 -0.44 9.13
CA GLU A 184 18.90 -1.01 10.01
C GLU A 184 18.43 -2.32 10.64
N LEU A 185 17.21 -2.35 11.19
CA LEU A 185 16.64 -3.55 11.75
C LEU A 185 16.46 -4.66 10.69
N ALA A 186 15.99 -4.29 9.51
CA ALA A 186 15.82 -5.23 8.40
C ALA A 186 17.16 -5.82 7.92
N ALA A 187 18.23 -5.02 7.87
CA ALA A 187 19.55 -5.47 7.51
C ALA A 187 20.10 -6.47 8.54
N MET A 188 19.91 -6.18 9.82
CA MET A 188 20.33 -7.07 10.92
C MET A 188 19.62 -8.42 10.84
N ILE A 189 18.29 -8.44 10.73
CA ILE A 189 17.49 -9.67 10.65
C ILE A 189 17.72 -10.41 9.34
N GLY A 190 17.90 -9.68 8.25
CA GLY A 190 18.14 -10.22 6.90
C GLY A 190 19.54 -10.80 6.69
N SER A 191 20.44 -10.73 7.70
CA SER A 191 21.75 -11.39 7.69
C SER A 191 21.61 -12.91 7.54
N ASP A 192 20.57 -13.53 8.09
CA ASP A 192 20.17 -14.88 7.72
C ASP A 192 19.59 -14.86 6.27
N ARG A 193 20.26 -15.61 5.40
CA ARG A 193 19.94 -15.65 3.98
C ARG A 193 18.53 -16.19 3.68
N SER A 194 17.98 -17.05 4.52
CA SER A 194 16.64 -17.61 4.37
C SER A 194 15.60 -16.57 4.76
N ILE A 195 15.80 -15.95 5.92
CA ILE A 195 14.93 -14.88 6.44
C ILE A 195 14.97 -13.67 5.50
N GLY A 196 16.15 -13.25 5.05
CA GLY A 196 16.31 -12.14 4.12
C GLY A 196 15.53 -12.32 2.80
N ARG A 197 15.57 -13.53 2.23
CA ARG A 197 14.78 -13.85 1.02
C ARG A 197 13.27 -13.84 1.28
N ALA A 198 12.84 -14.36 2.42
CA ALA A 198 11.43 -14.35 2.79
C ALA A 198 10.93 -12.92 3.05
N MET A 199 11.75 -12.07 3.69
CA MET A 199 11.46 -10.64 3.87
C MET A 199 11.37 -9.91 2.52
N GLY A 200 12.34 -10.11 1.63
CA GLY A 200 12.32 -9.53 0.28
C GLY A 200 11.06 -9.92 -0.50
N PHE A 201 10.66 -11.19 -0.43
CA PHE A 201 9.41 -11.65 -1.03
C PHE A 201 8.19 -10.96 -0.42
N GLY A 202 8.05 -10.97 0.93
CA GLY A 202 6.92 -10.34 1.60
C GLY A 202 6.82 -8.85 1.30
N ALA A 203 7.95 -8.15 1.30
CA ALA A 203 8.03 -6.74 0.95
C ALA A 203 7.59 -6.47 -0.50
N SER A 204 8.12 -7.23 -1.47
CA SER A 204 7.76 -7.04 -2.88
C SER A 204 6.28 -7.29 -3.12
N GLN A 205 5.72 -8.33 -2.52
CA GLN A 205 4.29 -8.63 -2.67
C GLN A 205 3.41 -7.53 -2.06
N MET A 206 3.81 -6.96 -0.92
CA MET A 206 3.10 -5.82 -0.33
C MET A 206 3.13 -4.60 -1.25
N LEU A 207 4.29 -4.25 -1.82
CA LEU A 207 4.43 -3.13 -2.74
C LEU A 207 3.65 -3.35 -4.05
N VAL A 208 3.58 -4.58 -4.55
CA VAL A 208 2.73 -4.93 -5.70
C VAL A 208 1.26 -4.64 -5.41
N GLN A 209 0.77 -4.95 -4.19
CA GLN A 209 -0.62 -4.62 -3.83
C GLN A 209 -0.85 -3.10 -3.79
N HIS A 210 0.11 -2.32 -3.29
CA HIS A 210 0.00 -0.86 -3.30
C HIS A 210 0.04 -0.30 -4.72
N ARG A 211 0.92 -0.81 -5.58
CA ARG A 211 0.95 -0.41 -7.00
C ARG A 211 -0.41 -0.68 -7.67
N SER A 212 -0.95 -1.90 -7.51
CA SER A 212 -2.27 -2.26 -8.07
C SER A 212 -3.40 -1.39 -7.50
N PHE A 213 -3.28 -0.99 -6.24
CA PHE A 213 -4.20 -0.02 -5.63
C PHE A 213 -4.14 1.34 -6.34
N TRP A 214 -2.95 1.87 -6.58
CA TRP A 214 -2.78 3.16 -7.25
C TRP A 214 -3.15 3.12 -8.73
N ASP A 215 -2.83 2.02 -9.43
CA ASP A 215 -3.27 1.79 -10.82
C ASP A 215 -4.80 1.85 -10.92
N MET A 216 -5.51 1.14 -10.04
CA MET A 216 -6.98 1.13 -9.99
C MET A 216 -7.55 2.54 -9.79
N LEU A 217 -6.96 3.35 -8.90
CA LEU A 217 -7.41 4.74 -8.68
C LEU A 217 -7.09 5.64 -9.88
N ALA A 218 -5.95 5.45 -10.52
CA ALA A 218 -5.56 6.16 -11.73
C ALA A 218 -6.54 5.88 -12.88
N ASP A 219 -6.90 4.61 -13.10
CA ASP A 219 -7.87 4.19 -14.11
C ASP A 219 -9.25 4.80 -13.85
N ARG A 220 -9.68 4.83 -12.59
CA ARG A 220 -10.95 5.45 -12.21
C ARG A 220 -10.94 6.96 -12.46
N ALA A 221 -9.85 7.65 -12.13
CA ALA A 221 -9.69 9.07 -12.39
C ALA A 221 -9.69 9.37 -13.89
N GLU A 222 -9.10 8.50 -14.71
CA GLU A 222 -9.10 8.61 -16.17
C GLU A 222 -10.51 8.41 -16.75
N ALA A 223 -11.23 7.38 -16.31
CA ALA A 223 -12.59 7.12 -16.74
C ALA A 223 -13.51 8.34 -16.49
N ARG A 224 -13.34 9.04 -15.36
CA ARG A 224 -14.07 10.28 -15.07
C ARG A 224 -13.70 11.43 -16.03
N ARG A 225 -12.40 11.59 -16.32
CA ARG A 225 -11.96 12.63 -17.26
C ARG A 225 -12.56 12.43 -18.65
N GLN A 226 -12.60 11.19 -19.12
CA GLN A 226 -13.20 10.85 -20.41
C GLN A 226 -14.70 11.12 -20.44
N GLN A 227 -15.41 10.91 -19.34
CA GLN A 227 -16.83 11.24 -19.25
C GLN A 227 -17.08 12.75 -19.21
N ASP A 228 -16.22 13.51 -18.53
CA ASP A 228 -16.35 14.97 -18.42
C ASP A 228 -15.96 15.69 -19.73
N GLY A 229 -15.43 14.98 -20.74
CA GLY A 229 -15.01 15.55 -22.03
C GLY A 229 -13.72 16.37 -21.96
N LEU A 230 -12.90 16.10 -20.96
CA LEU A 230 -11.62 16.77 -20.67
C LEU A 230 -10.43 15.93 -21.12
#